data_80d25c1d8d70c56534e2e499829558df
#
_entry.id   80d25c1d8d70c56534e2e499829558df
#
_cell.length_a   1.000
_cell.length_b   1.000
_cell.length_c   1.000
_cell.angle_alpha   90.00
_cell.angle_beta   90.00
_cell.angle_gamma   90.00
#
_symmetry.space_group_name_H-M   'P 1'
#
loop_
_entity.id
_entity.type
_entity.pdbx_description
1 polymer ?
#
loop_
_entity_poly.entity_id
_entity_poly.type
_entity_poly.pdbx_seq_one_letter_code
_entity_poly.pdbx_strand_id
1 'polypeptide(L)'
;QPGGAAHRPVFVWPTREQRWKYLSTAKLKAAPGSQAAYSNLAFDLLADALANAAGKPYTQLFEEQITRPLGMKDTTYTPSPDQCRRLMVAERGASPCNNTLAAIGSGGVYSTPGDMMRWMQQYLSSDFYQRSNQADRMQTLIYPRAQFTKVIGMDVPGKADALGLGWVYMAPKEGRPGIIQKTGGGGGFITYMAMIPQKNIGAFVVVTRSPLTRFKNMSDGINDLVTELSGNKPLVIPAS
;
A
#
# COMPACT_ATOMS: atom_id res chain seq x y z
N GLN A 1 12.12 10.16 10.22
CA GLN A 1 10.91 10.74 9.64
C GLN A 1 10.57 11.98 10.45
N PRO A 2 10.11 13.08 9.85
CA PRO A 2 9.29 14.02 10.58
C PRO A 2 7.96 13.30 10.86
N GLY A 3 8.00 12.42 11.85
CA GLY A 3 6.86 11.65 12.30
C GLY A 3 5.86 12.60 12.92
N GLY A 4 4.62 12.53 12.50
CA GLY A 4 3.55 13.19 13.23
C GLY A 4 3.64 12.83 14.70
N ALA A 5 3.57 13.82 15.57
CA ALA A 5 3.59 13.62 17.01
C ALA A 5 2.48 12.61 17.40
N ALA A 6 2.83 11.61 18.21
CA ALA A 6 1.98 10.47 18.58
C ALA A 6 0.63 10.84 19.26
N HIS A 7 0.38 12.13 19.49
CA HIS A 7 -0.80 12.64 20.18
C HIS A 7 -1.64 13.65 19.38
N ARG A 8 -1.35 13.86 18.08
CA ARG A 8 -2.20 14.74 17.27
C ARG A 8 -3.28 13.92 16.55
N PRO A 9 -4.56 14.27 16.65
CA PRO A 9 -5.66 13.54 16.02
C PRO A 9 -5.68 13.65 14.49
N VAL A 10 -4.82 14.46 13.90
CA VAL A 10 -4.70 14.65 12.46
C VAL A 10 -3.23 14.55 12.08
N PHE A 11 -2.90 13.65 11.16
CA PHE A 11 -1.60 13.59 10.53
C PHE A 11 -1.38 14.86 9.71
N VAL A 12 -0.48 15.72 10.15
CA VAL A 12 -0.05 16.87 9.36
C VAL A 12 1.13 16.42 8.50
N TRP A 13 0.85 16.15 7.23
CA TRP A 13 1.89 15.86 6.26
C TRP A 13 2.59 17.16 5.85
N PRO A 14 3.89 17.15 5.56
CA PRO A 14 4.58 18.29 5.01
C PRO A 14 4.02 18.63 3.62
N THR A 15 3.86 19.91 3.33
CA THR A 15 3.51 20.37 1.98
C THR A 15 4.61 20.01 0.99
N ARG A 16 4.32 20.13 -0.32
CA ARG A 16 5.33 19.93 -1.36
C ARG A 16 6.55 20.83 -1.14
N GLU A 17 6.35 22.10 -0.88
CA GLU A 17 7.43 23.08 -0.62
C GLU A 17 8.26 22.69 0.60
N GLN A 18 7.62 22.27 1.68
CA GLN A 18 8.32 21.80 2.87
C GLN A 18 9.17 20.55 2.62
N ARG A 19 8.67 19.60 1.80
CA ARG A 19 9.43 18.40 1.42
C ARG A 19 10.68 18.76 0.64
N TRP A 20 10.54 19.59 -0.38
CA TRP A 20 11.66 20.00 -1.23
C TRP A 20 12.68 20.85 -0.48
N LYS A 21 12.23 21.75 0.40
CA LYS A 21 13.12 22.50 1.30
C LYS A 21 13.88 21.55 2.24
N TYR A 22 13.22 20.54 2.80
CA TYR A 22 13.90 19.54 3.63
C TYR A 22 14.93 18.74 2.82
N LEU A 23 14.62 18.35 1.58
CA LEU A 23 15.50 17.55 0.73
C LEU A 23 16.85 18.26 0.50
N SER A 24 16.87 19.58 0.36
CA SER A 24 18.11 20.36 0.14
C SER A 24 19.12 20.24 1.30
N THR A 25 18.64 19.90 2.49
CA THR A 25 19.48 19.75 3.70
C THR A 25 19.54 18.31 4.21
N ALA A 26 18.78 17.39 3.59
CA ALA A 26 18.73 16.01 4.02
C ALA A 26 20.07 15.29 3.80
N LYS A 27 20.45 14.50 4.80
CA LYS A 27 21.63 13.64 4.72
C LYS A 27 21.19 12.18 4.65
N LEU A 28 21.82 11.42 3.80
CA LEU A 28 21.61 9.98 3.74
C LEU A 28 22.11 9.33 5.04
N LYS A 29 21.30 8.42 5.59
CA LYS A 29 21.65 7.66 6.80
C LYS A 29 22.48 6.42 6.50
N ALA A 30 22.58 6.02 5.25
CA ALA A 30 23.34 4.88 4.76
C ALA A 30 23.75 5.12 3.30
N ALA A 31 24.73 4.40 2.82
CA ALA A 31 25.11 4.43 1.42
C ALA A 31 23.90 3.98 0.54
N PRO A 32 23.70 4.61 -0.61
CA PRO A 32 22.65 4.18 -1.56
C PRO A 32 22.75 2.68 -1.86
N GLY A 33 21.62 1.98 -1.87
CA GLY A 33 21.54 0.54 -2.16
C GLY A 33 21.96 -0.38 -1.01
N SER A 34 22.50 0.14 0.12
CA SER A 34 22.96 -0.69 1.23
C SER A 34 21.88 -1.10 2.22
N GLN A 35 20.81 -0.35 2.32
CA GLN A 35 19.68 -0.60 3.23
C GLN A 35 18.35 -0.36 2.53
N ALA A 36 17.33 -1.12 2.91
CA ALA A 36 15.94 -0.86 2.56
C ALA A 36 15.22 -0.28 3.78
N ALA A 37 14.67 0.91 3.66
CA ALA A 37 13.94 1.57 4.72
C ALA A 37 12.59 2.11 4.20
N TYR A 38 11.50 1.75 4.88
CA TYR A 38 10.19 2.30 4.58
C TYR A 38 10.19 3.83 4.76
N SER A 39 9.67 4.56 3.77
CA SER A 39 9.62 6.01 3.81
C SER A 39 8.44 6.57 3.04
N ASN A 40 7.48 7.17 3.73
CA ASN A 40 6.40 7.94 3.10
C ASN A 40 6.96 9.13 2.32
N LEU A 41 7.92 9.84 2.90
CA LEU A 41 8.56 10.99 2.27
C LEU A 41 9.17 10.63 0.90
N ALA A 42 9.80 9.47 0.78
CA ALA A 42 10.40 9.04 -0.48
C ALA A 42 9.33 8.85 -1.58
N PHE A 43 8.19 8.28 -1.23
CA PHE A 43 7.08 8.10 -2.18
C PHE A 43 6.39 9.42 -2.54
N ASP A 44 6.26 10.36 -1.60
CA ASP A 44 5.73 11.70 -1.91
C ASP A 44 6.66 12.47 -2.84
N LEU A 45 7.98 12.40 -2.62
CA LEU A 45 8.99 12.96 -3.52
C LEU A 45 8.99 12.28 -4.89
N LEU A 46 8.78 10.97 -4.94
CA LEU A 46 8.64 10.23 -6.21
C LEU A 46 7.42 10.71 -7.00
N ALA A 47 6.27 10.91 -6.33
CA ALA A 47 5.08 11.46 -6.99
C ALA A 47 5.31 12.86 -7.53
N ASP A 48 5.97 13.73 -6.76
CA ASP A 48 6.36 15.07 -7.21
C ASP A 48 7.31 15.00 -8.44
N ALA A 49 8.29 14.09 -8.43
CA ALA A 49 9.22 13.89 -9.54
C ALA A 49 8.52 13.38 -10.81
N LEU A 50 7.59 12.41 -10.66
CA LEU A 50 6.80 11.89 -11.77
C LEU A 50 5.89 12.98 -12.37
N ALA A 51 5.25 13.79 -11.54
CA ALA A 51 4.45 14.92 -11.98
C ALA A 51 5.30 15.93 -12.80
N ASN A 52 6.48 16.24 -12.31
CA ASN A 52 7.41 17.14 -13.00
C ASN A 52 7.88 16.55 -14.35
N ALA A 53 8.25 15.29 -14.39
CA ALA A 53 8.70 14.60 -15.60
C ALA A 53 7.60 14.52 -16.67
N ALA A 54 6.34 14.38 -16.25
CA ALA A 54 5.20 14.32 -17.16
C ALA A 54 4.63 15.69 -17.53
N GLY A 55 5.08 16.77 -16.90
CA GLY A 55 4.51 18.12 -17.09
C GLY A 55 3.04 18.25 -16.66
N LYS A 56 2.57 17.39 -15.73
CA LYS A 56 1.18 17.29 -15.28
C LYS A 56 1.11 17.09 -13.77
N PRO A 57 0.02 17.57 -13.09
CA PRO A 57 -0.23 17.20 -11.70
C PRO A 57 -0.30 15.68 -11.52
N TYR A 58 0.25 15.17 -10.41
CA TYR A 58 0.22 13.73 -10.14
C TYR A 58 -1.20 13.17 -10.07
N THR A 59 -2.16 13.93 -9.55
CA THR A 59 -3.59 13.55 -9.54
C THR A 59 -4.14 13.29 -10.92
N GLN A 60 -3.75 14.11 -11.90
CA GLN A 60 -4.15 13.91 -13.28
C GLN A 60 -3.50 12.66 -13.88
N LEU A 61 -2.19 12.44 -13.61
CA LEU A 61 -1.51 11.20 -14.02
C LEU A 61 -2.18 9.97 -13.43
N PHE A 62 -2.49 10.02 -12.14
CA PHE A 62 -3.15 8.94 -11.43
C PHE A 62 -4.54 8.64 -12.03
N GLU A 63 -5.31 9.68 -12.34
CA GLU A 63 -6.59 9.52 -12.99
C GLU A 63 -6.46 8.94 -14.40
N GLU A 64 -5.62 9.51 -15.24
CA GLU A 64 -5.46 9.12 -16.65
C GLU A 64 -4.88 7.70 -16.80
N GLN A 65 -3.93 7.33 -15.95
CA GLN A 65 -3.17 6.08 -16.09
C GLN A 65 -3.72 4.94 -15.23
N ILE A 66 -4.44 5.23 -14.16
CA ILE A 66 -4.89 4.22 -13.20
C ILE A 66 -6.41 4.20 -13.08
N THR A 67 -7.02 5.25 -12.49
CA THR A 67 -8.41 5.13 -12.04
C THR A 67 -9.40 5.11 -13.20
N ARG A 68 -9.19 5.91 -14.23
CA ARG A 68 -10.09 5.97 -15.40
C ARG A 68 -10.03 4.68 -16.22
N PRO A 69 -8.85 4.17 -16.64
CA PRO A 69 -8.78 2.91 -17.38
C PRO A 69 -9.37 1.71 -16.63
N LEU A 70 -9.23 1.67 -15.30
CA LEU A 70 -9.72 0.57 -14.48
C LEU A 70 -11.18 0.78 -13.99
N GLY A 71 -11.81 1.89 -14.33
CA GLY A 71 -13.17 2.19 -13.88
C GLY A 71 -13.29 2.39 -12.37
N MET A 72 -12.22 2.84 -11.70
CA MET A 72 -12.15 3.09 -10.25
C MET A 72 -12.75 4.45 -9.92
N LYS A 73 -14.06 4.55 -9.96
CA LYS A 73 -14.81 5.83 -9.89
C LYS A 73 -14.78 6.48 -8.50
N ASP A 74 -14.53 5.70 -7.46
CA ASP A 74 -14.50 6.17 -6.07
C ASP A 74 -13.08 6.24 -5.49
N THR A 75 -12.06 6.24 -6.36
CA THR A 75 -10.67 6.33 -5.94
C THR A 75 -10.10 7.70 -6.26
N THR A 76 -9.79 8.48 -5.21
CA THR A 76 -9.45 9.90 -5.36
C THR A 76 -8.63 10.43 -4.17
N TYR A 77 -7.91 11.53 -4.39
CA TYR A 77 -7.27 12.34 -3.33
C TYR A 77 -8.14 13.52 -2.88
N THR A 78 -9.21 13.82 -3.64
CA THR A 78 -10.09 14.96 -3.39
C THR A 78 -11.55 14.49 -3.41
N PRO A 79 -12.00 13.81 -2.34
CA PRO A 79 -13.32 13.22 -2.30
C PRO A 79 -14.42 14.29 -2.41
N SER A 80 -15.45 13.99 -3.18
CA SER A 80 -16.65 14.81 -3.29
C SER A 80 -17.50 14.71 -2.01
N PRO A 81 -18.43 15.66 -1.78
CA PRO A 81 -19.37 15.55 -0.66
C PRO A 81 -20.17 14.24 -0.65
N ASP A 82 -20.46 13.69 -1.82
CA ASP A 82 -21.16 12.41 -1.95
C ASP A 82 -20.32 11.23 -1.52
N GLN A 83 -19.06 11.20 -1.93
CA GLN A 83 -18.08 10.21 -1.47
C GLN A 83 -17.84 10.33 0.04
N CYS A 84 -17.78 11.54 0.58
CA CYS A 84 -17.63 11.77 2.02
C CYS A 84 -18.80 11.19 2.83
N ARG A 85 -20.04 11.29 2.34
CA ARG A 85 -21.20 10.71 3.02
C ARG A 85 -21.14 9.18 3.12
N ARG A 86 -20.43 8.53 2.21
CA ARG A 86 -20.24 7.06 2.17
C ARG A 86 -18.97 6.59 2.88
N LEU A 87 -18.19 7.50 3.44
CA LEU A 87 -16.95 7.13 4.12
C LEU A 87 -17.25 6.24 5.34
N MET A 88 -16.54 5.14 5.44
CA MET A 88 -16.62 4.26 6.59
C MET A 88 -16.24 5.04 7.87
N VAL A 89 -17.03 4.87 8.92
CA VAL A 89 -16.78 5.53 10.21
C VAL A 89 -15.73 4.77 10.99
N ALA A 90 -14.67 5.47 11.41
CA ALA A 90 -13.67 4.92 12.31
C ALA A 90 -14.22 4.80 13.74
N GLU A 91 -13.66 3.89 14.55
CA GLU A 91 -14.14 3.63 15.92
C GLU A 91 -14.18 4.88 16.81
N ARG A 92 -13.27 5.83 16.59
CA ARG A 92 -13.18 7.08 17.37
C ARG A 92 -13.93 8.26 16.76
N GLY A 93 -14.87 7.99 15.88
CA GLY A 93 -15.64 8.98 15.16
C GLY A 93 -15.29 9.05 13.68
N ALA A 94 -16.01 9.90 12.94
CA ALA A 94 -15.79 10.05 11.52
C ALA A 94 -14.37 10.57 11.24
N SER A 95 -13.68 9.95 10.31
CA SER A 95 -12.45 10.50 9.75
C SER A 95 -12.75 11.82 9.04
N PRO A 96 -11.91 12.86 9.21
CA PRO A 96 -12.09 14.08 8.43
C PRO A 96 -12.00 13.71 6.94
N CYS A 97 -13.03 14.08 6.18
CA CYS A 97 -13.07 13.87 4.74
C CYS A 97 -12.50 15.12 4.04
N ASN A 98 -11.20 15.21 3.97
CA ASN A 98 -10.47 16.33 3.42
C ASN A 98 -9.65 15.87 2.22
N ASN A 99 -9.15 16.83 1.41
CA ASN A 99 -8.16 16.48 0.42
C ASN A 99 -6.88 15.95 1.11
N THR A 100 -6.22 15.02 0.45
CA THR A 100 -5.04 14.34 0.96
C THR A 100 -3.81 14.56 0.09
N LEU A 101 -3.79 15.67 -0.65
CA LEU A 101 -2.74 16.01 -1.61
C LEU A 101 -1.35 16.11 -0.98
N ALA A 102 -1.25 16.38 0.31
CA ALA A 102 0.02 16.41 1.01
C ALA A 102 0.68 15.01 1.14
N ALA A 103 -0.12 13.93 1.11
CA ALA A 103 0.34 12.54 1.15
C ALA A 103 0.17 11.83 -0.20
N ILE A 104 0.40 12.55 -1.28
CA ILE A 104 0.01 12.17 -2.64
C ILE A 104 0.72 10.93 -3.17
N GLY A 105 1.94 10.67 -2.76
CA GLY A 105 2.71 9.48 -3.16
C GLY A 105 2.68 8.36 -2.13
N SER A 106 2.49 8.70 -0.87
CA SER A 106 2.60 7.77 0.25
C SER A 106 1.32 7.02 0.59
N GLY A 107 0.16 7.41 0.03
CA GLY A 107 -1.08 6.66 0.18
C GLY A 107 -2.27 7.43 0.73
N GLY A 108 -2.34 8.75 0.59
CA GLY A 108 -3.49 9.56 1.00
C GLY A 108 -4.76 9.32 0.19
N VAL A 109 -4.87 8.26 -0.58
CA VAL A 109 -5.98 8.00 -1.49
C VAL A 109 -7.18 7.41 -0.76
N TYR A 110 -8.36 7.94 -1.04
CA TYR A 110 -9.65 7.34 -0.72
C TYR A 110 -10.01 6.32 -1.79
N SER A 111 -10.64 5.22 -1.39
CA SER A 111 -11.06 4.18 -2.32
C SER A 111 -12.20 3.35 -1.72
N THR A 112 -12.70 2.39 -2.50
CA THR A 112 -13.65 1.38 -2.05
C THR A 112 -13.05 -0.02 -2.21
N PRO A 113 -13.54 -1.03 -1.48
CA PRO A 113 -13.13 -2.42 -1.72
C PRO A 113 -13.31 -2.86 -3.18
N GLY A 114 -14.40 -2.42 -3.82
CA GLY A 114 -14.67 -2.73 -5.23
C GLY A 114 -13.62 -2.15 -6.18
N ASP A 115 -13.20 -0.90 -5.97
CA ASP A 115 -12.14 -0.28 -6.78
C ASP A 115 -10.79 -0.94 -6.52
N MET A 116 -10.48 -1.27 -5.25
CA MET A 116 -9.25 -1.99 -4.92
C MET A 116 -9.21 -3.38 -5.56
N MET A 117 -10.34 -4.08 -5.65
CA MET A 117 -10.43 -5.34 -6.38
C MET A 117 -10.15 -5.17 -7.87
N ARG A 118 -10.70 -4.12 -8.52
CA ARG A 118 -10.38 -3.81 -9.94
C ARG A 118 -8.88 -3.58 -10.13
N TRP A 119 -8.27 -2.85 -9.21
CA TRP A 119 -6.83 -2.62 -9.26
C TRP A 119 -6.02 -3.91 -9.06
N MET A 120 -6.40 -4.76 -8.10
CA MET A 120 -5.74 -6.04 -7.86
C MET A 120 -5.85 -7.00 -9.05
N GLN A 121 -6.97 -6.99 -9.78
CA GLN A 121 -7.18 -7.85 -10.95
C GLN A 121 -6.09 -7.67 -12.02
N GLN A 122 -5.46 -6.48 -12.10
CA GLN A 122 -4.33 -6.24 -13.01
C GLN A 122 -3.14 -7.15 -12.73
N TYR A 123 -3.00 -7.63 -11.50
CA TYR A 123 -1.90 -8.49 -11.04
C TYR A 123 -2.28 -9.97 -11.01
N LEU A 124 -3.57 -10.27 -10.95
CA LEU A 124 -4.10 -11.60 -10.73
C LEU A 124 -4.58 -12.29 -12.02
N SER A 125 -4.76 -11.58 -13.11
CA SER A 125 -5.23 -12.17 -14.36
C SER A 125 -4.29 -13.27 -14.83
N SER A 126 -4.83 -14.48 -15.01
CA SER A 126 -4.13 -15.60 -15.64
C SER A 126 -4.06 -15.44 -17.17
N ASP A 127 -4.87 -14.56 -17.74
CA ASP A 127 -4.86 -14.26 -19.15
C ASP A 127 -3.70 -13.30 -19.46
N PHE A 128 -2.68 -13.83 -20.10
CA PHE A 128 -1.50 -13.06 -20.53
C PHE A 128 -1.86 -11.83 -21.37
N TYR A 129 -2.97 -11.87 -22.12
CA TYR A 129 -3.42 -10.75 -22.94
C TYR A 129 -4.17 -9.66 -22.14
N GLN A 130 -4.71 -10.01 -20.97
CA GLN A 130 -5.35 -9.06 -20.06
C GLN A 130 -4.38 -8.49 -19.03
N ARG A 131 -3.27 -9.18 -18.82
CA ARG A 131 -2.25 -8.78 -17.87
C ARG A 131 -1.39 -7.68 -18.49
N SER A 132 -1.39 -6.51 -17.87
CA SER A 132 -0.59 -5.41 -18.39
C SER A 132 0.90 -5.69 -18.20
N ASN A 133 1.73 -5.37 -19.20
CA ASN A 133 3.19 -5.38 -19.07
C ASN A 133 3.68 -4.58 -17.85
N GLN A 134 2.91 -3.59 -17.44
CA GLN A 134 3.20 -2.78 -16.26
C GLN A 134 3.03 -3.58 -14.96
N ALA A 135 1.95 -4.37 -14.84
CA ALA A 135 1.75 -5.23 -13.67
C ALA A 135 2.87 -6.26 -13.52
N ASP A 136 3.31 -6.87 -14.62
CA ASP A 136 4.43 -7.81 -14.61
C ASP A 136 5.74 -7.15 -14.15
N ARG A 137 6.03 -5.97 -14.67
CA ARG A 137 7.21 -5.20 -14.26
C ARG A 137 7.17 -4.81 -12.79
N MET A 138 6.00 -4.42 -12.28
CA MET A 138 5.84 -4.05 -10.88
C MET A 138 6.00 -5.24 -9.92
N GLN A 139 5.63 -6.44 -10.36
CA GLN A 139 5.79 -7.68 -9.58
C GLN A 139 7.21 -8.24 -9.65
N THR A 140 8.06 -7.78 -10.56
CA THR A 140 9.45 -8.22 -10.65
C THR A 140 10.17 -7.94 -9.34
N LEU A 141 10.77 -8.97 -8.77
CA LEU A 141 11.53 -8.87 -7.52
C LEU A 141 12.94 -8.34 -7.82
N ILE A 142 13.10 -7.03 -7.71
CA ILE A 142 14.32 -6.33 -8.13
C ILE A 142 15.40 -6.42 -7.03
N TYR A 143 14.99 -6.41 -5.75
CA TYR A 143 15.88 -6.27 -4.61
C TYR A 143 15.70 -7.43 -3.63
N PRO A 144 16.43 -8.54 -3.75
CA PRO A 144 16.44 -9.60 -2.74
C PRO A 144 17.02 -9.08 -1.42
N ARG A 145 16.47 -9.55 -0.30
CA ARG A 145 16.89 -9.13 1.05
C ARG A 145 18.39 -9.26 1.29
N ALA A 146 19.03 -10.28 0.69
CA ALA A 146 20.46 -10.52 0.84
C ALA A 146 21.36 -9.37 0.35
N GLN A 147 20.83 -8.47 -0.48
CA GLN A 147 21.56 -7.29 -0.94
C GLN A 147 21.66 -6.20 0.13
N PHE A 148 20.82 -6.27 1.18
CA PHE A 148 20.74 -5.22 2.18
C PHE A 148 21.40 -5.65 3.49
N THR A 149 22.17 -4.76 4.07
CA THR A 149 22.68 -4.93 5.44
C THR A 149 21.56 -4.81 6.47
N LYS A 150 20.45 -4.10 6.11
CA LYS A 150 19.30 -3.88 6.99
C LYS A 150 18.02 -3.63 6.18
N VAL A 151 16.89 -4.20 6.68
CA VAL A 151 15.53 -3.93 6.19
C VAL A 151 14.72 -3.36 7.35
N ILE A 152 14.13 -2.17 7.17
CA ILE A 152 13.49 -1.41 8.24
C ILE A 152 12.03 -1.11 7.87
N GLY A 153 11.10 -1.48 8.76
CA GLY A 153 9.68 -1.10 8.66
C GLY A 153 8.85 -1.88 7.64
N MET A 154 9.35 -3.04 7.16
CA MET A 154 8.66 -3.84 6.14
C MET A 154 8.35 -5.28 6.56
N ASP A 155 8.80 -5.71 7.73
CA ASP A 155 8.68 -7.10 8.23
C ASP A 155 7.40 -7.35 9.07
N VAL A 156 6.49 -6.40 9.18
CA VAL A 156 5.33 -6.53 10.10
C VAL A 156 4.39 -7.68 9.73
N PRO A 157 4.02 -7.89 8.44
CA PRO A 157 3.18 -9.04 8.04
C PRO A 157 3.94 -10.36 7.97
N GLY A 158 5.24 -10.30 8.03
CA GLY A 158 6.19 -11.40 7.87
C GLY A 158 7.49 -10.90 7.28
N LYS A 159 8.49 -11.75 7.27
CA LYS A 159 9.81 -11.40 6.72
C LYS A 159 9.71 -10.95 5.26
N ALA A 160 10.21 -9.76 4.98
CA ALA A 160 10.38 -9.25 3.62
C ALA A 160 11.61 -9.92 3.00
N ASP A 161 11.42 -10.89 2.13
CA ASP A 161 12.51 -11.64 1.48
C ASP A 161 13.01 -10.96 0.20
N ALA A 162 12.15 -10.18 -0.46
CA ALA A 162 12.52 -9.33 -1.59
C ALA A 162 11.58 -8.13 -1.73
N LEU A 163 12.00 -7.14 -2.49
CA LEU A 163 11.22 -5.94 -2.83
C LEU A 163 11.07 -5.82 -4.35
N GLY A 164 9.87 -5.46 -4.78
CA GLY A 164 9.57 -5.01 -6.13
C GLY A 164 9.33 -3.50 -6.17
N LEU A 165 8.69 -3.02 -7.22
CA LEU A 165 8.28 -1.62 -7.35
C LEU A 165 7.02 -1.35 -6.50
N GLY A 166 7.22 -0.99 -5.23
CA GLY A 166 6.16 -0.75 -4.25
C GLY A 166 5.64 -2.00 -3.55
N TRP A 167 6.03 -3.20 -3.96
CA TRP A 167 5.63 -4.46 -3.37
C TRP A 167 6.66 -5.05 -2.43
N VAL A 168 6.18 -5.78 -1.44
CA VAL A 168 6.99 -6.60 -0.54
C VAL A 168 6.66 -8.07 -0.81
N TYR A 169 7.68 -8.88 -1.02
CA TYR A 169 7.55 -10.32 -1.22
C TYR A 169 7.98 -11.09 0.02
N MET A 170 7.16 -12.04 0.40
CA MET A 170 7.46 -13.05 1.42
C MET A 170 7.62 -14.40 0.72
N ALA A 171 8.78 -15.02 0.86
CA ALA A 171 9.08 -16.31 0.25
C ALA A 171 8.20 -17.45 0.83
N PRO A 172 8.02 -18.55 0.10
CA PRO A 172 7.34 -19.72 0.62
C PRO A 172 7.94 -20.19 1.95
N LYS A 173 7.10 -20.56 2.90
CA LYS A 173 7.53 -21.05 4.20
C LYS A 173 6.48 -21.95 4.84
N GLU A 174 6.87 -23.15 5.33
CA GLU A 174 6.00 -24.04 6.12
C GLU A 174 4.63 -24.32 5.47
N GLY A 175 4.62 -24.59 4.18
CA GLY A 175 3.40 -24.85 3.39
C GLY A 175 2.63 -23.60 2.97
N ARG A 176 3.03 -22.41 3.39
CA ARG A 176 2.55 -21.14 2.85
C ARG A 176 3.22 -20.86 1.50
N PRO A 177 2.49 -20.51 0.43
CA PRO A 177 3.09 -20.10 -0.84
C PRO A 177 3.80 -18.75 -0.71
N GLY A 178 4.53 -18.35 -1.73
CA GLY A 178 5.05 -16.99 -1.84
C GLY A 178 3.91 -15.98 -1.94
N ILE A 179 3.99 -14.90 -1.17
CA ILE A 179 2.97 -13.85 -1.10
C ILE A 179 3.59 -12.50 -1.47
N ILE A 180 2.97 -11.79 -2.41
CA ILE A 180 3.21 -10.36 -2.66
C ILE A 180 2.22 -9.57 -1.81
N GLN A 181 2.71 -8.61 -1.04
CA GLN A 181 1.88 -7.90 -0.07
C GLN A 181 2.19 -6.41 0.02
N LYS A 182 1.22 -5.67 0.55
CA LYS A 182 1.41 -4.28 0.96
C LYS A 182 0.50 -3.93 2.13
N THR A 183 1.08 -3.23 3.08
CA THR A 183 0.38 -2.68 4.24
C THR A 183 -0.01 -1.24 3.98
N GLY A 184 -1.08 -0.79 4.63
CA GLY A 184 -1.48 0.60 4.65
C GLY A 184 -2.10 0.99 5.99
N GLY A 185 -2.19 2.30 6.23
CA GLY A 185 -2.84 2.81 7.42
C GLY A 185 -2.89 4.33 7.43
N GLY A 186 -4.01 4.88 7.85
CA GLY A 186 -4.25 6.30 7.93
C GLY A 186 -5.73 6.59 8.16
N GLY A 187 -6.06 7.82 8.59
CA GLY A 187 -7.45 8.26 8.76
C GLY A 187 -8.28 7.41 9.73
N GLY A 188 -7.67 6.68 10.65
CA GLY A 188 -8.40 5.79 11.56
C GLY A 188 -8.59 4.36 11.03
N PHE A 189 -7.96 4.01 9.89
CA PHE A 189 -8.07 2.70 9.24
C PHE A 189 -6.71 2.01 9.15
N ILE A 190 -6.76 0.70 9.01
CA ILE A 190 -5.61 -0.15 8.66
C ILE A 190 -6.04 -0.98 7.46
N THR A 191 -5.15 -1.09 6.47
CA THR A 191 -5.38 -1.91 5.28
C THR A 191 -4.26 -2.91 5.10
N TYR A 192 -4.60 -4.04 4.52
CA TYR A 192 -3.65 -5.04 4.09
C TYR A 192 -4.10 -5.67 2.78
N MET A 193 -3.14 -5.92 1.92
CA MET A 193 -3.34 -6.60 0.65
C MET A 193 -2.33 -7.73 0.54
N ALA A 194 -2.81 -8.91 0.22
CA ALA A 194 -1.99 -10.11 -0.02
C ALA A 194 -2.42 -10.76 -1.33
N MET A 195 -1.46 -11.16 -2.16
CA MET A 195 -1.70 -11.77 -3.46
C MET A 195 -0.77 -12.95 -3.71
N ILE A 196 -1.31 -13.96 -4.36
CA ILE A 196 -0.59 -15.10 -4.93
C ILE A 196 -0.91 -15.11 -6.44
N PRO A 197 -0.21 -14.29 -7.25
CA PRO A 197 -0.55 -14.11 -8.67
C PRO A 197 -0.57 -15.40 -9.46
N GLN A 198 0.35 -16.32 -9.19
CA GLN A 198 0.45 -17.61 -9.87
C GLN A 198 -0.78 -18.53 -9.65
N LYS A 199 -1.57 -18.24 -8.61
CA LYS A 199 -2.82 -18.94 -8.29
C LYS A 199 -4.06 -18.12 -8.60
N ASN A 200 -3.89 -16.90 -9.12
CA ASN A 200 -4.97 -15.94 -9.36
C ASN A 200 -5.79 -15.62 -8.09
N ILE A 201 -5.11 -15.53 -6.95
CA ILE A 201 -5.72 -15.31 -5.64
C ILE A 201 -5.18 -14.03 -5.03
N GLY A 202 -6.10 -13.23 -4.50
CA GLY A 202 -5.77 -12.03 -3.75
C GLY A 202 -6.87 -11.66 -2.76
N ALA A 203 -6.47 -11.00 -1.68
CA ALA A 203 -7.38 -10.47 -0.69
C ALA A 203 -6.98 -9.04 -0.33
N PHE A 204 -7.97 -8.17 -0.20
CA PHE A 204 -7.85 -6.83 0.33
C PHE A 204 -8.74 -6.70 1.55
N VAL A 205 -8.19 -6.18 2.63
CA VAL A 205 -8.92 -5.91 3.86
C VAL A 205 -8.72 -4.49 4.32
N VAL A 206 -9.77 -3.88 4.82
CA VAL A 206 -9.76 -2.62 5.55
C VAL A 206 -10.51 -2.80 6.85
N VAL A 207 -9.92 -2.36 7.96
CA VAL A 207 -10.53 -2.39 9.29
C VAL A 207 -10.37 -1.04 9.97
N THR A 208 -11.28 -0.72 10.88
CA THR A 208 -11.14 0.44 11.75
C THR A 208 -10.04 0.19 12.78
N ARG A 209 -9.25 1.22 13.05
CA ARG A 209 -8.19 1.15 14.04
C ARG A 209 -8.73 1.43 15.42
N SER A 210 -8.67 0.43 16.29
CA SER A 210 -9.01 0.52 17.70
C SER A 210 -7.79 0.24 18.59
N PRO A 211 -7.86 0.47 19.91
CA PRO A 211 -6.85 0.03 20.85
C PRO A 211 -6.63 -1.49 20.86
N LEU A 212 -7.66 -2.25 20.47
CA LEU A 212 -7.62 -3.72 20.42
C LEU A 212 -7.11 -4.25 19.07
N THR A 213 -7.09 -3.42 18.02
CA THR A 213 -6.64 -3.85 16.70
C THR A 213 -5.15 -4.18 16.71
N ARG A 214 -4.83 -5.42 16.40
CA ARG A 214 -3.45 -5.89 16.20
C ARG A 214 -3.22 -6.10 14.72
N PHE A 215 -2.40 -5.25 14.11
CA PHE A 215 -2.08 -5.35 12.68
C PHE A 215 -1.57 -6.74 12.32
N LYS A 216 -0.71 -7.33 13.15
CA LYS A 216 -0.16 -8.66 12.91
C LYS A 216 -1.25 -9.74 12.82
N ASN A 217 -2.23 -9.73 13.71
CA ASN A 217 -3.32 -10.71 13.67
C ASN A 217 -4.14 -10.60 12.37
N MET A 218 -4.42 -9.37 11.93
CA MET A 218 -5.12 -9.13 10.67
C MET A 218 -4.29 -9.64 9.48
N SER A 219 -3.01 -9.32 9.43
CA SER A 219 -2.14 -9.75 8.33
C SER A 219 -1.91 -11.26 8.33
N ASP A 220 -1.77 -11.89 9.50
CA ASP A 220 -1.66 -13.34 9.61
C ASP A 220 -2.94 -14.02 9.10
N GLY A 221 -4.12 -13.55 9.55
CA GLY A 221 -5.40 -14.12 9.09
C GLY A 221 -5.63 -13.98 7.59
N ILE A 222 -5.19 -12.88 6.97
CA ILE A 222 -5.27 -12.72 5.52
C ILE A 222 -4.24 -13.60 4.79
N ASN A 223 -3.03 -13.75 5.34
CA ASN A 223 -2.03 -14.68 4.80
C ASN A 223 -2.53 -16.12 4.83
N ASP A 224 -3.17 -16.52 5.93
CA ASP A 224 -3.77 -17.85 6.09
C ASP A 224 -4.92 -18.04 5.09
N LEU A 225 -5.79 -17.05 4.94
CA LEU A 225 -6.90 -17.08 3.99
C LEU A 225 -6.43 -17.28 2.54
N VAL A 226 -5.48 -16.49 2.06
CA VAL A 226 -4.99 -16.64 0.69
C VAL A 226 -4.21 -17.94 0.50
N THR A 227 -3.56 -18.43 1.54
CA THR A 227 -2.88 -19.74 1.54
C THR A 227 -3.88 -20.87 1.39
N GLU A 228 -4.95 -20.83 2.16
CA GLU A 228 -6.04 -21.78 2.11
C GLU A 228 -6.72 -21.82 0.74
N LEU A 229 -7.12 -20.64 0.24
CA LEU A 229 -7.71 -20.52 -1.10
C LEU A 229 -6.77 -21.02 -2.21
N SER A 230 -5.48 -21.05 -1.96
CA SER A 230 -4.52 -21.65 -2.89
C SER A 230 -4.52 -23.19 -2.92
N GLY A 231 -5.31 -23.82 -2.05
CA GLY A 231 -5.45 -25.28 -1.93
C GLY A 231 -4.32 -25.96 -1.15
N ASN A 232 -3.58 -25.19 -0.32
CA ASN A 232 -2.44 -25.72 0.41
C ASN A 232 -2.78 -26.24 1.83
N LYS A 233 -3.83 -25.74 2.46
CA LYS A 233 -4.29 -26.15 3.80
C LYS A 233 -5.78 -25.83 4.01
N PRO A 234 -6.53 -26.66 4.77
CA PRO A 234 -7.91 -26.35 5.14
C PRO A 234 -7.98 -25.20 6.17
N LEU A 235 -8.95 -24.32 5.99
CA LEU A 235 -9.28 -23.25 6.94
C LEU A 235 -9.64 -23.87 8.29
N VAL A 236 -8.76 -23.70 9.27
CA VAL A 236 -9.09 -24.04 10.66
C VAL A 236 -9.83 -22.85 11.25
N ILE A 237 -11.16 -22.91 11.25
CA ILE A 237 -11.98 -21.95 11.99
C ILE A 237 -11.83 -22.32 13.48
N PRO A 238 -11.26 -21.45 14.33
CA PRO A 238 -11.25 -21.73 15.77
C PRO A 238 -12.68 -21.94 16.27
N ALA A 239 -12.91 -22.99 17.04
CA ALA A 239 -14.17 -23.17 17.72
C ALA A 239 -14.43 -21.95 18.62
N SER A 240 -15.59 -21.31 18.46
CA SER A 240 -16.07 -20.17 19.24
C SER A 240 -16.26 -20.52 20.71
#